data_474fa4947e8a08fc6358885480116734
#
_entry.id   474fa4947e8a08fc6358885480116734
#
_cell.length_a   1.000
_cell.length_b   1.000
_cell.length_c   1.000
_cell.angle_alpha   90.00
_cell.angle_beta   90.00
_cell.angle_gamma   90.00
#
_symmetry.space_group_name_H-M   'P 1'
#
loop_
_entity.id
_entity.type
_entity.pdbx_description
1 polymer ?
#
loop_
_entity_poly.entity_id
_entity_poly.type
_entity_poly.pdbx_seq_one_letter_code
_entity_poly.pdbx_strand_id
1 'polypeptide(L)'
;MSELASDSGPRPVDLEPVRRMVAGDHGLATVAVVRADGTPHVSLVNAGVLDHPRTGEPVAAYVTYGKVKIRNLRERPPTSLTWRVGWRWAAVDGDAEIVGPDATDTESLRLLLRDVFTACGGTHDDWDTYDRVMREEGRVAVLVTPRKVYGNG
;
A
#
# COMPACT_ATOMS: atom_id res chain seq x y z
N MET A 1 -3.55 4.97 34.16
CA MET A 1 -2.83 4.76 33.86
C MET A 1 -1.93 3.80 33.93
N SER A 2 -1.84 3.23 34.74
CA SER A 2 -0.83 2.23 34.91
C SER A 2 -0.98 1.12 33.93
N GLU A 3 -2.14 0.94 33.42
CA GLU A 3 -2.29 -0.08 32.42
C GLU A 3 -1.39 0.19 31.24
N LEU A 4 -0.97 1.40 31.05
CA LEU A 4 -0.04 1.72 30.01
C LEU A 4 1.30 1.03 30.22
N ALA A 5 1.69 0.89 31.46
CA ALA A 5 2.95 0.26 31.77
C ALA A 5 2.94 -1.22 31.45
N SER A 6 1.76 -1.82 31.38
CA SER A 6 1.68 -3.24 31.09
C SER A 6 1.86 -3.54 29.59
N ASP A 7 1.80 -2.53 28.74
CA ASP A 7 2.01 -2.72 27.32
C ASP A 7 3.49 -2.93 27.09
N SER A 8 3.88 -4.15 26.83
CA SER A 8 5.28 -4.51 26.70
C SER A 8 5.82 -4.36 25.29
N GLY A 9 5.06 -3.80 24.37
CA GLY A 9 5.51 -3.60 23.00
C GLY A 9 4.68 -2.57 22.29
N PRO A 10 5.08 -2.21 21.04
CA PRO A 10 4.31 -1.24 20.26
C PRO A 10 2.93 -1.80 19.93
N ARG A 11 1.93 -0.95 20.00
CA ARG A 11 0.59 -1.34 19.60
C ARG A 11 0.50 -1.39 18.09
N PRO A 12 -0.29 -2.31 17.52
CA PRO A 12 -0.56 -2.29 16.08
C PRO A 12 -1.18 -0.95 15.70
N VAL A 13 -0.78 -0.44 14.54
CA VAL A 13 -1.34 0.79 14.02
C VAL A 13 -2.69 0.47 13.37
N ASP A 14 -3.72 1.24 13.74
CA ASP A 14 -5.07 1.01 13.26
C ASP A 14 -5.28 1.69 11.90
N LEU A 15 -5.55 0.89 10.87
CA LEU A 15 -5.81 1.37 9.52
C LEU A 15 -7.30 1.60 9.22
N GLU A 16 -8.16 1.51 10.23
CA GLU A 16 -9.60 1.71 10.01
C GLU A 16 -9.95 3.06 9.39
N PRO A 17 -9.34 4.19 9.80
CA PRO A 17 -9.60 5.47 9.13
C PRO A 17 -9.27 5.44 7.65
N VAL A 18 -8.21 4.70 7.26
CA VAL A 18 -7.84 4.56 5.85
C VAL A 18 -8.86 3.70 5.11
N ARG A 19 -9.32 2.60 5.72
CA ARG A 19 -10.34 1.75 5.07
C ARG A 19 -11.58 2.55 4.72
N ARG A 20 -11.99 3.45 5.60
CA ARG A 20 -13.16 4.30 5.35
C ARG A 20 -12.94 5.25 4.17
N MET A 21 -11.71 5.77 4.02
CA MET A 21 -11.38 6.65 2.91
C MET A 21 -11.31 5.90 1.58
N VAL A 22 -10.79 4.68 1.59
CA VAL A 22 -10.69 3.86 0.38
C VAL A 22 -12.07 3.66 -0.25
N ALA A 23 -13.08 3.39 0.57
CA ALA A 23 -14.42 3.14 0.06
C ALA A 23 -15.04 4.36 -0.64
N GLY A 24 -14.56 5.57 -0.33
CA GLY A 24 -15.17 6.79 -0.82
C GLY A 24 -14.78 7.22 -2.23
N ASP A 25 -13.61 6.80 -2.73
CA ASP A 25 -13.13 7.26 -4.04
C ASP A 25 -12.19 6.22 -4.66
N HIS A 26 -12.57 4.95 -4.64
CA HIS A 26 -11.85 3.85 -5.29
C HIS A 26 -10.39 3.74 -4.85
N GLY A 27 -10.10 4.13 -3.62
CA GLY A 27 -8.74 4.05 -3.09
C GLY A 27 -7.76 5.05 -3.68
N LEU A 28 -8.25 6.09 -4.36
CA LEU A 28 -7.36 7.06 -4.96
C LEU A 28 -6.52 7.76 -3.89
N ALA A 29 -5.20 7.72 -4.06
CA ALA A 29 -4.27 8.21 -3.05
C ALA A 29 -3.07 8.86 -3.71
N THR A 30 -2.49 9.86 -3.03
CA THR A 30 -1.17 10.36 -3.39
C THR A 30 -0.14 9.58 -2.60
N VAL A 31 0.99 9.25 -3.26
CA VAL A 31 2.10 8.58 -2.60
C VAL A 31 3.36 9.42 -2.76
N ALA A 32 4.09 9.62 -1.68
CA ALA A 32 5.35 10.33 -1.66
C ALA A 32 6.49 9.33 -1.47
N VAL A 33 7.46 9.38 -2.38
CA VAL A 33 8.62 8.50 -2.40
C VAL A 33 9.86 9.38 -2.32
N VAL A 34 10.91 8.93 -1.65
CA VAL A 34 12.11 9.73 -1.45
C VAL A 34 13.13 9.44 -2.56
N ARG A 35 13.55 10.50 -3.26
CA ARG A 35 14.58 10.40 -4.29
C ARG A 35 15.97 10.30 -3.65
N ALA A 36 16.97 9.92 -4.45
CA ALA A 36 18.34 9.77 -3.99
C ALA A 36 18.90 11.03 -3.36
N ASP A 37 18.46 12.21 -3.81
CA ASP A 37 18.91 13.48 -3.25
C ASP A 37 18.10 13.93 -2.03
N GLY A 38 17.19 13.08 -1.54
CA GLY A 38 16.39 13.37 -0.37
C GLY A 38 15.10 14.13 -0.65
N THR A 39 14.86 14.54 -1.89
CA THR A 39 13.64 15.27 -2.22
C THR A 39 12.48 14.31 -2.47
N PRO A 40 11.23 14.72 -2.17
CA PRO A 40 10.07 13.84 -2.39
C PRO A 40 9.63 13.86 -3.85
N HIS A 41 9.14 12.70 -4.30
CA HIS A 41 8.48 12.56 -5.59
C HIS A 41 7.06 12.06 -5.31
N VAL A 42 6.05 12.79 -5.74
CA VAL A 42 4.66 12.49 -5.46
C VAL A 42 3.96 12.01 -6.73
N SER A 43 3.20 10.95 -6.61
CA SER A 43 2.39 10.44 -7.73
C SER A 43 1.04 9.97 -7.20
N LEU A 44 0.15 9.61 -8.12
CA LEU A 44 -1.20 9.18 -7.80
C LEU A 44 -1.33 7.69 -8.07
N VAL A 45 -1.92 6.98 -7.12
CA VAL A 45 -2.14 5.53 -7.21
C VAL A 45 -3.52 5.18 -6.69
N ASN A 46 -3.97 3.95 -6.99
CA ASN A 46 -5.09 3.36 -6.27
C ASN A 46 -4.51 2.47 -5.19
N ALA A 47 -4.79 2.77 -3.94
CA ALA A 47 -4.23 2.05 -2.80
C ALA A 47 -5.34 1.64 -1.85
N GLY A 48 -5.20 0.47 -1.26
CA GLY A 48 -6.16 -0.07 -0.32
C GLY A 48 -5.48 -0.67 0.90
N VAL A 49 -6.24 -1.37 1.71
CA VAL A 49 -5.76 -2.04 2.91
C VAL A 49 -6.06 -3.52 2.80
N LEU A 50 -5.07 -4.34 3.06
CA LEU A 50 -5.25 -5.79 3.12
C LEU A 50 -4.27 -6.36 4.16
N ASP A 51 -4.46 -7.64 4.48
CA ASP A 51 -3.55 -8.30 5.40
C ASP A 51 -2.31 -8.75 4.63
N HIS A 52 -1.13 -8.47 5.19
CA HIS A 52 0.13 -8.89 4.60
C HIS A 52 0.12 -10.41 4.45
N PRO A 53 0.47 -10.95 3.28
CA PRO A 53 0.35 -12.40 3.04
C PRO A 53 1.26 -13.26 3.92
N ARG A 54 2.35 -12.69 4.45
CA ARG A 54 3.27 -13.42 5.29
C ARG A 54 3.01 -13.21 6.77
N THR A 55 2.72 -11.96 7.18
CA THR A 55 2.59 -11.62 8.59
C THR A 55 1.16 -11.64 9.10
N GLY A 56 0.17 -11.49 8.21
CA GLY A 56 -1.23 -11.36 8.59
C GLY A 56 -1.62 -9.99 9.14
N GLU A 57 -0.67 -9.07 9.26
CA GLU A 57 -0.95 -7.74 9.78
C GLU A 57 -1.47 -6.81 8.69
N PRO A 58 -2.37 -5.88 9.01
CA PRO A 58 -2.89 -4.95 8.01
C PRO A 58 -1.78 -4.04 7.47
N VAL A 59 -1.77 -3.87 6.15
CA VAL A 59 -0.83 -2.99 5.46
C VAL A 59 -1.60 -2.20 4.41
N ALA A 60 -1.05 -1.04 4.03
CA ALA A 60 -1.53 -0.33 2.85
C ALA A 60 -0.82 -0.93 1.63
N ALA A 61 -1.50 -0.96 0.50
CA ALA A 61 -0.93 -1.63 -0.67
C ALA A 61 -1.41 -1.02 -1.96
N TYR A 62 -0.55 -1.05 -2.97
CA TYR A 62 -0.91 -0.64 -4.33
C TYR A 62 -0.08 -1.43 -5.34
N VAL A 63 -0.52 -1.39 -6.60
CA VAL A 63 0.17 -2.04 -7.71
C VAL A 63 0.86 -0.97 -8.54
N THR A 64 2.11 -1.21 -8.92
CA THR A 64 2.87 -0.24 -9.73
C THR A 64 3.82 -0.97 -10.68
N TYR A 65 4.30 -0.25 -11.68
CA TYR A 65 5.32 -0.75 -12.60
C TYR A 65 6.38 0.30 -12.92
N GLY A 66 6.34 1.43 -12.24
CA GLY A 66 7.31 2.51 -12.48
C GLY A 66 8.68 2.17 -11.95
N LYS A 67 9.65 1.94 -12.84
CA LYS A 67 10.99 1.49 -12.47
C LYS A 67 11.70 2.45 -11.52
N VAL A 68 11.53 3.76 -11.72
CA VAL A 68 12.18 4.76 -10.87
C VAL A 68 11.60 4.73 -9.46
N LYS A 69 10.25 4.67 -9.37
CA LYS A 69 9.58 4.58 -8.09
C LYS A 69 9.99 3.32 -7.34
N ILE A 70 10.01 2.19 -8.03
CA ILE A 70 10.38 0.90 -7.43
C ILE A 70 11.81 0.96 -6.90
N ARG A 71 12.75 1.49 -7.67
CA ARG A 71 14.13 1.61 -7.24
C ARG A 71 14.26 2.50 -6.00
N ASN A 72 13.59 3.66 -6.01
CA ASN A 72 13.64 4.57 -4.89
C ASN A 72 13.08 3.93 -3.62
N LEU A 73 11.98 3.18 -3.73
CA LEU A 73 11.39 2.49 -2.58
C LEU A 73 12.28 1.37 -2.05
N ARG A 74 12.99 0.67 -2.94
CA ARG A 74 13.92 -0.38 -2.50
C ARG A 74 15.11 0.20 -1.76
N GLU A 75 15.63 1.32 -2.22
CA GLU A 75 16.78 1.96 -1.61
C GLU A 75 16.41 2.77 -0.38
N ARG A 76 15.21 3.36 -0.36
CA ARG A 76 14.72 4.23 0.71
C ARG A 76 13.26 3.88 1.02
N PRO A 77 13.03 2.84 1.85
CA PRO A 77 11.68 2.33 2.12
C PRO A 77 10.68 3.29 2.75
N PRO A 78 11.07 4.31 3.53
CA PRO A 78 10.07 5.21 4.12
C PRO A 78 9.24 5.91 3.04
N THR A 79 7.93 5.92 3.22
CA THR A 79 6.99 6.48 2.26
C THR A 79 5.73 6.94 2.98
N SER A 80 4.93 7.77 2.33
CA SER A 80 3.67 8.24 2.88
C SER A 80 2.59 8.19 1.81
N LEU A 81 1.38 7.81 2.22
CA LEU A 81 0.22 7.83 1.35
C LEU A 81 -0.87 8.68 1.99
N THR A 82 -1.65 9.40 1.18
CA THR A 82 -2.77 10.19 1.66
C THR A 82 -3.99 9.91 0.78
N TRP A 83 -5.10 9.56 1.42
CA TRP A 83 -6.41 9.40 0.79
C TRP A 83 -7.28 10.59 1.17
N ARG A 84 -8.10 11.06 0.25
CA ARG A 84 -8.98 12.21 0.48
C ARG A 84 -10.34 11.99 -0.16
N VAL A 85 -11.38 12.36 0.57
CA VAL A 85 -12.73 12.45 0.06
C VAL A 85 -13.28 13.80 0.52
N GLY A 86 -13.31 14.78 -0.40
CA GLY A 86 -13.63 16.15 -0.02
C GLY A 86 -12.57 16.71 0.93
N TRP A 87 -12.99 17.20 2.08
CA TRP A 87 -12.11 17.71 3.12
C TRP A 87 -11.71 16.65 4.14
N ARG A 88 -12.28 15.47 4.03
CA ARG A 88 -11.87 14.35 4.91
C ARG A 88 -10.66 13.67 4.30
N TRP A 89 -9.68 13.37 5.15
CA TRP A 89 -8.45 12.73 4.69
C TRP A 89 -7.85 11.85 5.76
N ALA A 90 -7.06 10.90 5.33
CA ALA A 90 -6.28 10.03 6.21
C ALA A 90 -4.94 9.75 5.52
N ALA A 91 -3.88 9.70 6.31
CA ALA A 91 -2.54 9.46 5.80
C ALA A 91 -1.86 8.35 6.59
N VAL A 92 -0.96 7.65 5.89
CA VAL A 92 -0.12 6.60 6.47
C VAL A 92 1.33 6.94 6.19
N ASP A 93 2.14 6.97 7.25
CA ASP A 93 3.60 6.94 7.10
C ASP A 93 4.03 5.51 7.40
N GLY A 94 4.90 4.94 6.59
CA GLY A 94 5.34 3.58 6.80
C GLY A 94 6.56 3.22 5.97
N ASP A 95 6.86 1.94 5.96
CA ASP A 95 7.99 1.38 5.22
C ASP A 95 7.48 0.46 4.13
N ALA A 96 7.97 0.68 2.91
CA ALA A 96 7.54 -0.07 1.74
C ALA A 96 8.34 -1.35 1.56
N GLU A 97 7.64 -2.38 1.13
CA GLU A 97 8.24 -3.64 0.69
C GLU A 97 7.73 -3.90 -0.73
N ILE A 98 8.65 -4.20 -1.64
CA ILE A 98 8.30 -4.51 -3.03
C ILE A 98 8.15 -6.02 -3.15
N VAL A 99 6.99 -6.48 -3.63
CA VAL A 99 6.77 -7.90 -3.90
C VAL A 99 6.59 -8.07 -5.40
N GLY A 100 7.61 -8.62 -6.02
CA GLY A 100 7.64 -8.91 -7.45
C GLY A 100 8.19 -10.31 -7.71
N PRO A 101 8.56 -10.62 -8.95
CA PRO A 101 9.02 -11.99 -9.30
C PRO A 101 10.26 -12.43 -8.52
N ASP A 102 11.07 -11.50 -8.02
CA ASP A 102 12.28 -11.82 -7.25
C ASP A 102 11.96 -12.11 -5.77
N ALA A 103 10.76 -11.81 -5.31
CA ALA A 103 10.39 -11.96 -3.90
C ALA A 103 9.42 -13.12 -3.67
N THR A 104 8.73 -13.60 -4.70
CA THR A 104 7.74 -14.66 -4.54
C THR A 104 7.55 -15.41 -5.87
N ASP A 105 6.87 -16.55 -5.82
CA ASP A 105 6.59 -17.32 -7.02
C ASP A 105 5.49 -16.67 -7.86
N THR A 106 5.37 -17.11 -9.12
CA THR A 106 4.44 -16.53 -10.09
C THR A 106 2.99 -16.60 -9.62
N GLU A 107 2.59 -17.73 -9.05
CA GLU A 107 1.21 -17.92 -8.62
C GLU A 107 0.86 -17.03 -7.42
N SER A 108 1.75 -16.96 -6.44
CA SER A 108 1.55 -16.11 -5.27
C SER A 108 1.49 -14.65 -5.66
N LEU A 109 2.34 -14.21 -6.60
CA LEU A 109 2.32 -12.84 -7.08
C LEU A 109 1.02 -12.54 -7.81
N ARG A 110 0.57 -13.46 -8.66
CA ARG A 110 -0.68 -13.30 -9.41
C ARG A 110 -1.85 -13.06 -8.47
N LEU A 111 -1.95 -13.89 -7.43
CA LEU A 111 -3.03 -13.78 -6.45
C LEU A 111 -2.91 -12.50 -5.63
N LEU A 112 -1.70 -12.11 -5.25
CA LEU A 112 -1.49 -10.89 -4.48
C LEU A 112 -1.90 -9.66 -5.28
N LEU A 113 -1.57 -9.60 -6.57
CA LEU A 113 -1.96 -8.46 -7.41
C LEU A 113 -3.48 -8.34 -7.53
N ARG A 114 -4.19 -9.48 -7.62
CA ARG A 114 -5.64 -9.49 -7.60
C ARG A 114 -6.20 -8.97 -6.27
N ASP A 115 -5.60 -9.41 -5.17
CA ASP A 115 -6.05 -9.03 -3.83
C ASP A 115 -5.86 -7.52 -3.61
N VAL A 116 -4.75 -6.97 -4.08
CA VAL A 116 -4.50 -5.52 -3.98
C VAL A 116 -5.54 -4.76 -4.79
N PHE A 117 -5.82 -5.20 -6.01
CA PHE A 117 -6.81 -4.55 -6.86
C PHE A 117 -8.19 -4.55 -6.20
N THR A 118 -8.59 -5.68 -5.63
CA THR A 118 -9.87 -5.81 -4.92
C THR A 118 -9.90 -4.93 -3.68
N ALA A 119 -8.79 -4.87 -2.94
CA ALA A 119 -8.71 -4.04 -1.73
C ALA A 119 -8.87 -2.56 -2.02
N CYS A 120 -8.52 -2.13 -3.23
CA CYS A 120 -8.72 -0.74 -3.67
C CYS A 120 -10.16 -0.45 -4.09
N GLY A 121 -11.04 -1.43 -3.97
CA GLY A 121 -12.43 -1.28 -4.40
C GLY A 121 -12.67 -1.65 -5.84
N GLY A 122 -11.67 -2.24 -6.50
CA GLY A 122 -11.79 -2.66 -7.89
C GLY A 122 -12.56 -3.95 -8.03
N THR A 123 -13.25 -4.09 -9.15
CA THR A 123 -13.91 -5.33 -9.55
C THR A 123 -13.50 -5.65 -10.98
N HIS A 124 -13.39 -6.93 -11.27
CA HIS A 124 -12.99 -7.34 -12.61
C HIS A 124 -13.78 -8.59 -13.00
N ASP A 125 -14.30 -8.61 -14.21
CA ASP A 125 -15.08 -9.74 -14.72
C ASP A 125 -14.25 -10.69 -15.58
N ASP A 126 -12.99 -10.36 -15.83
CA ASP A 126 -12.08 -11.19 -16.63
C ASP A 126 -10.70 -11.20 -15.98
N TRP A 127 -10.53 -12.06 -15.00
CA TRP A 127 -9.26 -12.16 -14.26
C TRP A 127 -8.12 -12.68 -15.14
N ASP A 128 -8.41 -13.48 -16.15
CA ASP A 128 -7.36 -13.98 -17.05
C ASP A 128 -6.72 -12.83 -17.83
N THR A 129 -7.53 -11.91 -18.33
CA THR A 129 -7.02 -10.71 -19.00
C THR A 129 -6.24 -9.83 -18.03
N TYR A 130 -6.76 -9.64 -16.81
CA TYR A 130 -6.07 -8.87 -15.78
C TYR A 130 -4.68 -9.44 -15.51
N ASP A 131 -4.61 -10.76 -15.26
CA ASP A 131 -3.34 -11.43 -14.96
C ASP A 131 -2.33 -11.27 -16.10
N ARG A 132 -2.79 -11.39 -17.35
CA ARG A 132 -1.93 -11.24 -18.50
C ARG A 132 -1.36 -9.83 -18.59
N VAL A 133 -2.18 -8.80 -18.40
CA VAL A 133 -1.74 -7.41 -18.46
C VAL A 133 -0.74 -7.12 -17.33
N MET A 134 -1.00 -7.60 -16.12
CA MET A 134 -0.08 -7.41 -15.00
C MET A 134 1.29 -8.02 -15.31
N ARG A 135 1.30 -9.22 -15.88
CA ARG A 135 2.53 -9.90 -16.22
C ARG A 135 3.27 -9.21 -17.36
N GLU A 136 2.56 -8.83 -18.41
CA GLU A 136 3.16 -8.17 -19.57
C GLU A 136 3.75 -6.81 -19.21
N GLU A 137 3.11 -6.08 -18.31
CA GLU A 137 3.58 -4.78 -17.87
C GLU A 137 4.60 -4.86 -16.75
N GLY A 138 4.87 -6.07 -16.23
CA GLY A 138 5.83 -6.25 -15.15
C GLY A 138 5.41 -5.57 -13.86
N ARG A 139 4.12 -5.58 -13.55
CA ARG A 139 3.61 -4.93 -12.35
C ARG A 139 4.02 -5.67 -11.09
N VAL A 140 4.23 -4.92 -10.03
CA VAL A 140 4.59 -5.45 -8.71
C VAL A 140 3.63 -4.88 -7.66
N ALA A 141 3.56 -5.55 -6.51
CA ALA A 141 2.83 -5.03 -5.37
C ALA A 141 3.78 -4.28 -4.45
N VAL A 142 3.32 -3.14 -3.94
CA VAL A 142 4.01 -2.40 -2.90
C VAL A 142 3.17 -2.55 -1.64
N LEU A 143 3.77 -3.10 -0.59
CA LEU A 143 3.12 -3.28 0.71
C LEU A 143 3.76 -2.31 1.68
N VAL A 144 2.96 -1.47 2.32
CA VAL A 144 3.46 -0.44 3.22
C VAL A 144 3.03 -0.79 4.64
N THR A 145 4.02 -1.18 5.46
CA THR A 145 3.78 -1.45 6.88
C THR A 145 3.64 -0.12 7.61
N PRO A 146 2.50 0.15 8.23
CA PRO A 146 2.25 1.46 8.81
C PRO A 146 3.04 1.67 10.09
N ARG A 147 3.61 2.86 10.23
CA ARG A 147 4.22 3.33 11.48
C ARG A 147 3.32 4.35 12.16
N LYS A 148 2.57 5.13 11.38
CA LYS A 148 1.73 6.19 11.89
C LYS A 148 0.54 6.41 10.96
N VAL A 149 -0.64 6.60 11.54
CA VAL A 149 -1.85 6.98 10.81
C VAL A 149 -2.35 8.28 11.41
N TYR A 150 -2.71 9.23 10.56
CA TYR A 150 -3.19 10.53 11.00
C TYR A 150 -4.13 11.12 9.96
N GLY A 151 -4.83 12.19 10.32
CA GLY A 151 -5.80 12.85 9.44
C GLY A 151 -6.96 13.39 10.23
N ASN A 152 -8.04 13.71 9.51
CA ASN A 152 -9.28 14.19 10.11
C ASN A 152 -10.48 13.29 9.77
N GLY A 153 -10.21 12.21 9.09
CA GLY A 153 -11.24 11.27 8.65
C GLY A 153 -11.53 10.13 9.59
#